data_0d7141693a6227670279737e31ad9ec0
#
_entry.id   0d7141693a6227670279737e31ad9ec0
#
_cell.length_a   1.000
_cell.length_b   1.000
_cell.length_c   1.000
_cell.angle_alpha   90.00
_cell.angle_beta   90.00
_cell.angle_gamma   90.00
#
_symmetry.space_group_name_H-M   'P 1'
#
loop_
_entity.id
_entity.type
_entity.pdbx_description
1 polymer ?
#
loop_
_entity_poly.entity_id
_entity_poly.type
_entity_poly.pdbx_seq_one_letter_code
_entity_poly.pdbx_strand_id
1 'polypeptide(L)'
;MVRTKWSTAGIVAACAVANWLIGVALMSFDIEEYSPSFEEYGPYICTGFAVGVLTIIALPFALEHQPRELSDVDYAGSTRSFIAGCIVLLGSSSYFGAASGVVAFISMVSRRSTSRSVAAVACFVVAFAVETSFNPYMAWDDIGWVGAIFVVVVMVAGLLVGQKRGNLREKRWRVEQQARMNREEMRAKVERARQEERENIARDMHDTLSHRLSLVAIHAGALSYPREGVPDEFTDAARTIRTEAQNAVEDLRTVLSALREDLSEDPRTTLEELVAAAREAGAEVTVTYADGASPDVFTGLSTMAQHAVHRAVQEGLTNARKHAAGQPVSITVREVAGEVGIEMRNPLSAAKAGDRAGA
;
A
#
# COMPACT_ATOMS: atom_id res chain seq x y z
N MET A 1 8.55 -9.82 -13.14
CA MET A 1 8.54 -9.15 -14.45
C MET A 1 9.25 -9.95 -15.56
N VAL A 2 10.32 -10.69 -15.30
CA VAL A 2 11.08 -11.48 -16.29
C VAL A 2 10.29 -12.67 -16.88
N ARG A 3 9.46 -13.33 -16.07
CA ARG A 3 8.72 -14.55 -16.48
C ARG A 3 7.67 -14.35 -17.58
N THR A 4 7.13 -13.12 -17.75
CA THR A 4 6.15 -12.80 -18.80
C THR A 4 6.75 -12.59 -20.18
N LYS A 5 7.96 -12.04 -20.27
CA LYS A 5 8.63 -11.79 -21.56
C LYS A 5 9.03 -13.08 -22.28
N TRP A 6 9.54 -14.07 -21.55
CA TRP A 6 9.90 -15.38 -22.12
C TRP A 6 8.68 -16.16 -22.62
N SER A 7 7.54 -16.06 -21.91
CA SER A 7 6.29 -16.70 -22.36
C SER A 7 5.75 -16.08 -23.64
N THR A 8 5.83 -14.76 -23.82
CA THR A 8 5.39 -14.06 -25.03
C THR A 8 6.28 -14.41 -26.22
N ALA A 9 7.59 -14.40 -26.06
CA ALA A 9 8.52 -14.81 -27.10
C ALA A 9 8.29 -16.27 -27.54
N GLY A 10 8.05 -17.17 -26.59
CA GLY A 10 7.73 -18.58 -26.87
C GLY A 10 6.42 -18.72 -27.67
N ILE A 11 5.38 -17.96 -27.31
CA ILE A 11 4.11 -17.96 -28.06
C ILE A 11 4.32 -17.44 -29.49
N VAL A 12 5.06 -16.34 -29.66
CA VAL A 12 5.34 -15.76 -30.98
C VAL A 12 6.13 -16.75 -31.84
N ALA A 13 7.16 -17.39 -31.28
CA ALA A 13 7.94 -18.40 -32.00
C ALA A 13 7.08 -19.61 -32.40
N ALA A 14 6.23 -20.08 -31.49
CA ALA A 14 5.30 -21.19 -31.79
C ALA A 14 4.29 -20.80 -32.88
N CYS A 15 3.75 -19.57 -32.83
CA CYS A 15 2.87 -19.07 -33.87
C CYS A 15 3.58 -18.93 -35.23
N ALA A 16 4.85 -18.49 -35.25
CA ALA A 16 5.63 -18.39 -36.47
C ALA A 16 5.81 -19.77 -37.15
N VAL A 17 6.17 -20.76 -36.35
CA VAL A 17 6.30 -22.16 -36.84
C VAL A 17 4.95 -22.69 -37.32
N ALA A 18 3.89 -22.50 -36.52
CA ALA A 18 2.55 -22.97 -36.86
C ALA A 18 2.01 -22.29 -38.14
N ASN A 19 2.17 -20.97 -38.28
CA ASN A 19 1.79 -20.24 -39.48
C ASN A 19 2.51 -20.78 -40.72
N TRP A 20 3.82 -21.02 -40.62
CA TRP A 20 4.61 -21.55 -41.70
C TRP A 20 4.14 -22.96 -42.10
N LEU A 21 3.94 -23.85 -41.12
CA LEU A 21 3.47 -25.22 -41.39
C LEU A 21 2.07 -25.24 -41.98
N ILE A 22 1.14 -24.47 -41.47
CA ILE A 22 -0.23 -24.37 -41.97
C ILE A 22 -0.20 -23.78 -43.37
N GLY A 23 0.55 -22.69 -43.60
CA GLY A 23 0.64 -22.03 -44.88
C GLY A 23 1.19 -22.95 -45.97
N VAL A 24 2.27 -23.69 -45.67
CA VAL A 24 2.86 -24.66 -46.61
C VAL A 24 1.89 -25.82 -46.87
N ALA A 25 1.20 -26.33 -45.85
CA ALA A 25 0.26 -27.44 -46.02
C ALA A 25 -0.94 -27.05 -46.88
N LEU A 26 -1.54 -25.86 -46.65
CA LEU A 26 -2.66 -25.39 -47.46
C LEU A 26 -2.23 -25.06 -48.90
N MET A 27 -1.07 -24.42 -49.07
CA MET A 27 -0.49 -24.17 -50.39
C MET A 27 -0.22 -25.48 -51.14
N SER A 28 0.30 -26.49 -50.46
CA SER A 28 0.57 -27.79 -51.12
C SER A 28 -0.73 -28.49 -51.54
N PHE A 29 -1.78 -28.37 -50.75
CA PHE A 29 -3.10 -28.89 -51.08
C PHE A 29 -3.68 -28.21 -52.29
N ASP A 30 -3.63 -26.85 -52.38
CA ASP A 30 -4.11 -26.11 -53.53
C ASP A 30 -3.34 -26.46 -54.81
N ILE A 31 -2.02 -26.64 -54.71
CA ILE A 31 -1.18 -27.04 -55.86
C ILE A 31 -1.55 -28.43 -56.35
N GLU A 32 -1.80 -29.38 -55.47
CA GLU A 32 -2.13 -30.76 -55.81
C GLU A 32 -3.54 -30.85 -56.40
N GLU A 33 -4.52 -30.15 -55.85
CA GLU A 33 -5.93 -30.22 -56.25
C GLU A 33 -6.21 -29.43 -57.52
N TYR A 34 -5.67 -28.21 -57.64
CA TYR A 34 -6.04 -27.26 -58.69
C TYR A 34 -4.96 -27.10 -59.78
N SER A 35 -3.73 -27.58 -59.54
CA SER A 35 -2.58 -27.45 -60.48
C SER A 35 -2.40 -26.02 -61.07
N PRO A 36 -2.36 -24.98 -60.16
CA PRO A 36 -2.40 -23.59 -60.59
C PRO A 36 -1.19 -23.18 -61.41
N SER A 37 -1.37 -22.23 -62.34
CA SER A 37 -0.25 -21.58 -63.01
C SER A 37 0.50 -20.65 -62.05
N PHE A 38 1.83 -20.57 -62.17
CA PHE A 38 2.64 -19.69 -61.33
C PHE A 38 2.28 -18.22 -61.49
N GLU A 39 1.85 -17.80 -62.68
CA GLU A 39 1.47 -16.42 -62.95
C GLU A 39 0.22 -15.99 -62.20
N GLU A 40 -0.75 -16.88 -61.99
CA GLU A 40 -1.99 -16.59 -61.25
C GLU A 40 -1.83 -16.74 -59.72
N TYR A 41 -1.15 -17.80 -59.32
CA TYR A 41 -1.06 -18.17 -57.89
C TYR A 41 0.12 -17.53 -57.16
N GLY A 42 1.23 -17.21 -57.87
CA GLY A 42 2.43 -16.61 -57.30
C GLY A 42 2.18 -15.31 -56.55
N PRO A 43 1.47 -14.32 -57.11
CA PRO A 43 1.15 -13.08 -56.42
C PRO A 43 0.32 -13.26 -55.15
N TYR A 44 -0.63 -14.20 -55.14
CA TYR A 44 -1.46 -14.53 -54.00
C TYR A 44 -0.61 -15.10 -52.82
N ILE A 45 0.28 -16.05 -53.11
CA ILE A 45 1.18 -16.64 -52.10
C ILE A 45 2.17 -15.60 -51.56
N CYS A 46 2.78 -14.79 -52.43
CA CYS A 46 3.72 -13.76 -52.01
C CYS A 46 3.07 -12.71 -51.10
N THR A 47 1.87 -12.24 -51.44
CA THR A 47 1.12 -11.32 -50.59
C THR A 47 0.69 -11.96 -49.31
N GLY A 48 0.22 -13.22 -49.33
CA GLY A 48 -0.14 -13.99 -48.13
C GLY A 48 1.03 -14.19 -47.17
N PHE A 49 2.22 -14.51 -47.71
CA PHE A 49 3.44 -14.64 -46.89
C PHE A 49 3.83 -13.31 -46.27
N ALA A 50 3.81 -12.19 -47.00
CA ALA A 50 4.11 -10.87 -46.45
C ALA A 50 3.14 -10.47 -45.33
N VAL A 51 1.84 -10.71 -45.55
CA VAL A 51 0.81 -10.50 -44.50
C VAL A 51 1.07 -11.40 -43.29
N GLY A 52 1.42 -12.66 -43.46
CA GLY A 52 1.78 -13.59 -42.38
C GLY A 52 2.96 -13.08 -41.54
N VAL A 53 4.01 -12.55 -42.16
CA VAL A 53 5.15 -11.93 -41.46
C VAL A 53 4.70 -10.71 -40.67
N LEU A 54 3.84 -9.86 -41.22
CA LEU A 54 3.29 -8.70 -40.52
C LEU A 54 2.48 -9.12 -39.28
N THR A 55 1.71 -10.21 -39.36
CA THR A 55 0.96 -10.73 -38.21
C THR A 55 1.89 -11.18 -37.08
N ILE A 56 3.03 -11.80 -37.40
CA ILE A 56 4.02 -12.23 -36.39
C ILE A 56 4.69 -11.02 -35.74
N ILE A 57 5.02 -9.98 -36.51
CA ILE A 57 5.61 -8.73 -35.99
C ILE A 57 4.62 -7.99 -35.06
N ALA A 58 3.33 -7.97 -35.41
CA ALA A 58 2.30 -7.30 -34.64
C ALA A 58 1.83 -8.11 -33.43
N LEU A 59 2.00 -9.43 -33.43
CA LEU A 59 1.51 -10.33 -32.37
C LEU A 59 2.03 -9.99 -30.97
N PRO A 60 3.31 -9.65 -30.71
CA PRO A 60 3.77 -9.26 -29.40
C PRO A 60 2.99 -8.09 -28.80
N PHE A 61 2.66 -7.10 -29.63
CA PHE A 61 1.88 -5.92 -29.22
C PHE A 61 0.42 -6.30 -28.94
N ALA A 62 -0.16 -7.23 -29.71
CA ALA A 62 -1.49 -7.77 -29.47
C ALA A 62 -1.57 -8.58 -28.14
N LEU A 63 -0.48 -9.21 -27.74
CA LEU A 63 -0.36 -9.98 -26.52
C LEU A 63 0.06 -9.15 -25.32
N GLU A 64 0.43 -7.88 -25.49
CA GLU A 64 0.86 -7.01 -24.40
C GLU A 64 -0.25 -6.83 -23.38
N HIS A 65 0.08 -7.16 -22.13
CA HIS A 65 -0.79 -6.96 -20.97
C HIS A 65 -0.15 -5.91 -20.08
N GLN A 66 -0.83 -4.77 -19.92
CA GLN A 66 -0.42 -3.81 -18.91
C GLN A 66 -0.62 -4.43 -17.52
N PRO A 67 0.36 -4.29 -16.58
CA PRO A 67 0.16 -4.63 -15.19
C PRO A 67 -0.95 -3.73 -14.63
N ARG A 68 -1.91 -4.35 -13.96
CA ARG A 68 -3.05 -3.66 -13.37
C ARG A 68 -2.57 -2.85 -12.16
N GLU A 69 -2.67 -1.54 -12.20
CA GLU A 69 -2.60 -0.70 -11.01
C GLU A 69 -3.91 -0.81 -10.21
N LEU A 70 -3.82 -0.64 -8.89
CA LEU A 70 -4.91 -0.93 -7.94
C LEU A 70 -6.21 -0.12 -8.17
N SER A 71 -6.20 0.90 -9.00
CA SER A 71 -7.31 1.85 -9.18
C SER A 71 -8.12 1.69 -10.46
N ASP A 72 -7.68 0.89 -11.45
CA ASP A 72 -8.36 0.85 -12.74
C ASP A 72 -9.34 -0.31 -12.85
N VAL A 73 -10.63 0.05 -12.87
CA VAL A 73 -11.77 -0.82 -13.21
C VAL A 73 -11.74 -1.22 -14.69
N ASP A 74 -10.97 -0.56 -15.54
CA ASP A 74 -10.89 -0.82 -16.96
C ASP A 74 -9.94 -1.96 -17.30
N TYR A 75 -10.52 -3.15 -17.45
CA TYR A 75 -9.88 -4.36 -18.00
C TYR A 75 -9.42 -4.21 -19.46
N ALA A 76 -9.67 -3.08 -20.05
CA ALA A 76 -9.60 -2.85 -21.48
C ALA A 76 -8.20 -2.73 -22.07
N GLY A 77 -7.09 -3.06 -21.43
CA GLY A 77 -5.75 -3.03 -22.01
C GLY A 77 -5.46 -1.77 -22.88
N SER A 78 -4.24 -1.52 -23.29
CA SER A 78 -3.93 -0.30 -24.06
C SER A 78 -4.61 -0.29 -25.44
N THR A 79 -4.89 0.90 -25.97
CA THR A 79 -5.40 1.09 -27.34
C THR A 79 -4.45 0.48 -28.37
N ARG A 80 -3.15 0.51 -28.10
CA ARG A 80 -2.12 -0.10 -28.96
C ARG A 80 -2.32 -1.61 -29.10
N SER A 81 -2.57 -2.31 -28.00
CA SER A 81 -2.79 -3.75 -28.05
C SER A 81 -4.12 -4.15 -28.69
N PHE A 82 -5.11 -3.26 -28.66
CA PHE A 82 -6.36 -3.43 -29.39
C PHE A 82 -6.15 -3.30 -30.89
N ILE A 83 -5.51 -2.24 -31.34
CA ILE A 83 -5.19 -2.01 -32.76
C ILE A 83 -4.32 -3.14 -33.29
N ALA A 84 -3.27 -3.53 -32.57
CA ALA A 84 -2.42 -4.64 -32.98
C ALA A 84 -3.20 -5.96 -33.09
N GLY A 85 -4.13 -6.21 -32.16
CA GLY A 85 -5.03 -7.37 -32.21
C GLY A 85 -5.91 -7.37 -33.45
N CYS A 86 -6.50 -6.23 -33.80
CA CYS A 86 -7.29 -6.11 -35.02
C CYS A 86 -6.44 -6.32 -36.28
N ILE A 87 -5.22 -5.79 -36.35
CA ILE A 87 -4.29 -6.00 -37.48
C ILE A 87 -3.95 -7.49 -37.63
N VAL A 88 -3.61 -8.17 -36.53
CA VAL A 88 -3.30 -9.61 -36.55
C VAL A 88 -4.53 -10.42 -37.00
N LEU A 89 -5.72 -10.06 -36.52
CA LEU A 89 -6.96 -10.74 -36.91
C LEU A 89 -7.29 -10.56 -38.37
N LEU A 90 -7.18 -9.34 -38.92
CA LEU A 90 -7.38 -9.09 -40.33
C LEU A 90 -6.34 -9.80 -41.20
N GLY A 91 -5.09 -9.83 -40.72
CA GLY A 91 -4.01 -10.59 -41.41
C GLY A 91 -4.16 -12.11 -41.31
N SER A 92 -5.06 -12.63 -40.51
CA SER A 92 -5.38 -14.07 -40.47
C SER A 92 -6.19 -14.54 -41.67
N SER A 93 -6.60 -13.62 -42.56
CA SER A 93 -7.10 -13.95 -43.90
C SER A 93 -6.07 -14.65 -44.77
N SER A 94 -4.79 -14.61 -44.42
CA SER A 94 -3.74 -15.31 -45.13
C SER A 94 -3.48 -16.69 -44.50
N TYR A 95 -3.17 -17.69 -45.32
CA TYR A 95 -2.72 -19.00 -44.90
C TYR A 95 -1.58 -18.95 -43.88
N PHE A 96 -0.66 -18.01 -44.09
CA PHE A 96 0.49 -17.78 -43.20
C PHE A 96 0.18 -16.90 -41.97
N GLY A 97 -1.07 -16.47 -41.77
CA GLY A 97 -1.54 -15.66 -40.62
C GLY A 97 -2.46 -16.39 -39.67
N ALA A 98 -2.98 -17.56 -40.02
CA ALA A 98 -4.09 -18.24 -39.38
C ALA A 98 -3.86 -18.52 -37.88
N ALA A 99 -2.71 -19.10 -37.50
CA ALA A 99 -2.41 -19.41 -36.09
C ALA A 99 -2.24 -18.16 -35.21
N SER A 100 -1.61 -17.12 -35.78
CA SER A 100 -1.50 -15.81 -35.11
C SER A 100 -2.86 -15.18 -34.85
N GLY A 101 -3.78 -15.30 -35.83
CA GLY A 101 -5.16 -14.80 -35.70
C GLY A 101 -5.93 -15.47 -34.57
N VAL A 102 -5.88 -16.80 -34.46
CA VAL A 102 -6.53 -17.54 -33.38
C VAL A 102 -5.99 -17.10 -31.99
N VAL A 103 -4.68 -16.93 -31.87
CA VAL A 103 -4.06 -16.49 -30.61
C VAL A 103 -4.44 -15.04 -30.27
N ALA A 104 -4.47 -14.14 -31.26
CA ALA A 104 -4.92 -12.77 -31.06
C ALA A 104 -6.40 -12.70 -30.69
N PHE A 105 -7.26 -13.51 -31.32
CA PHE A 105 -8.67 -13.63 -31.00
C PHE A 105 -8.89 -14.03 -29.54
N ILE A 106 -8.28 -15.12 -29.10
CA ILE A 106 -8.33 -15.59 -27.71
C ILE A 106 -7.81 -14.50 -26.75
N SER A 107 -6.72 -13.80 -27.13
CA SER A 107 -6.16 -12.71 -26.33
C SER A 107 -7.16 -11.57 -26.15
N MET A 108 -7.79 -11.10 -27.23
CA MET A 108 -8.77 -10.00 -27.20
C MET A 108 -10.01 -10.36 -26.38
N VAL A 109 -10.58 -11.55 -26.58
CA VAL A 109 -11.73 -12.04 -25.84
C VAL A 109 -11.41 -12.22 -24.34
N SER A 110 -10.19 -12.66 -24.00
CA SER A 110 -9.77 -12.86 -22.60
C SER A 110 -9.73 -11.58 -21.76
N ARG A 111 -9.83 -10.41 -22.38
CA ARG A 111 -9.84 -9.10 -21.72
C ARG A 111 -11.22 -8.69 -21.18
N ARG A 112 -12.26 -9.50 -21.43
CA ARG A 112 -13.63 -9.34 -20.90
C ARG A 112 -14.30 -7.99 -21.23
N SER A 113 -13.86 -7.28 -22.24
CA SER A 113 -14.53 -6.11 -22.77
C SER A 113 -15.48 -6.54 -23.87
N THR A 114 -16.78 -6.26 -23.71
CA THR A 114 -17.80 -6.61 -24.71
C THR A 114 -17.48 -6.00 -26.07
N SER A 115 -17.08 -4.72 -26.10
CA SER A 115 -16.71 -4.02 -27.32
C SER A 115 -15.53 -4.68 -28.05
N ARG A 116 -14.50 -5.15 -27.29
CA ARG A 116 -13.35 -5.84 -27.87
C ARG A 116 -13.68 -7.24 -28.35
N SER A 117 -14.56 -7.94 -27.65
CA SER A 117 -15.03 -9.26 -28.10
C SER A 117 -15.85 -9.14 -29.38
N VAL A 118 -16.72 -8.14 -29.46
CA VAL A 118 -17.49 -7.85 -30.68
C VAL A 118 -16.55 -7.46 -31.83
N ALA A 119 -15.58 -6.59 -31.59
CA ALA A 119 -14.59 -6.21 -32.59
C ALA A 119 -13.75 -7.41 -33.06
N ALA A 120 -13.35 -8.31 -32.14
CA ALA A 120 -12.61 -9.52 -32.50
C ALA A 120 -13.42 -10.44 -33.40
N VAL A 121 -14.71 -10.64 -33.08
CA VAL A 121 -15.63 -11.42 -33.93
C VAL A 121 -15.79 -10.76 -35.28
N ALA A 122 -16.02 -9.45 -35.32
CA ALA A 122 -16.17 -8.70 -36.56
C ALA A 122 -14.91 -8.79 -37.47
N CYS A 123 -13.71 -8.58 -36.87
CA CYS A 123 -12.44 -8.72 -37.61
C CYS A 123 -12.24 -10.15 -38.13
N PHE A 124 -12.60 -11.16 -37.33
CA PHE A 124 -12.48 -12.56 -37.76
C PHE A 124 -13.41 -12.89 -38.92
N VAL A 125 -14.66 -12.42 -38.88
CA VAL A 125 -15.62 -12.59 -39.96
C VAL A 125 -15.16 -11.86 -41.22
N VAL A 126 -14.66 -10.62 -41.10
CA VAL A 126 -14.10 -9.86 -42.22
C VAL A 126 -12.88 -10.56 -42.82
N ALA A 127 -11.97 -11.06 -41.96
CA ALA A 127 -10.80 -11.80 -42.46
C ALA A 127 -11.19 -13.04 -43.28
N PHE A 128 -12.20 -13.79 -42.76
CA PHE A 128 -12.73 -14.93 -43.51
C PHE A 128 -13.37 -14.53 -44.85
N ALA A 129 -14.18 -13.46 -44.85
CA ALA A 129 -14.79 -12.96 -46.09
C ALA A 129 -13.75 -12.46 -47.09
N VAL A 130 -12.66 -11.84 -46.63
CA VAL A 130 -11.53 -11.41 -47.48
C VAL A 130 -10.86 -12.64 -48.09
N GLU A 131 -10.56 -13.66 -47.29
CA GLU A 131 -9.92 -14.90 -47.78
C GLU A 131 -10.74 -15.53 -48.87
N THR A 132 -12.04 -15.75 -48.65
CA THR A 132 -12.92 -16.37 -49.62
C THR A 132 -13.16 -15.54 -50.89
N SER A 133 -12.95 -14.22 -50.82
CA SER A 133 -13.11 -13.32 -51.97
C SER A 133 -11.84 -13.18 -52.82
N PHE A 134 -10.66 -13.31 -52.21
CA PHE A 134 -9.37 -13.10 -52.87
C PHE A 134 -8.63 -14.39 -53.20
N ASN A 135 -9.02 -15.52 -52.62
CA ASN A 135 -8.45 -16.81 -52.97
C ASN A 135 -9.06 -17.27 -54.31
N PRO A 136 -8.26 -17.42 -55.37
CA PRO A 136 -8.76 -17.78 -56.68
C PRO A 136 -9.35 -19.21 -56.76
N TYR A 137 -9.03 -20.06 -55.77
CA TYR A 137 -9.43 -21.46 -55.73
C TYR A 137 -10.45 -21.78 -54.65
N MET A 138 -10.90 -20.78 -53.88
CA MET A 138 -11.84 -20.95 -52.77
C MET A 138 -13.09 -20.12 -53.02
N ALA A 139 -13.91 -20.57 -53.97
CA ALA A 139 -15.21 -19.93 -54.21
C ALA A 139 -16.20 -20.22 -53.10
N TRP A 140 -17.18 -19.31 -52.86
CA TRP A 140 -18.22 -19.51 -51.87
C TRP A 140 -19.01 -20.81 -52.03
N ASP A 141 -19.17 -21.25 -53.26
CA ASP A 141 -19.89 -22.47 -53.63
C ASP A 141 -19.12 -23.75 -53.24
N ASP A 142 -17.76 -23.68 -53.18
CA ASP A 142 -16.88 -24.81 -52.87
C ASP A 142 -16.71 -25.00 -51.37
N ILE A 143 -16.76 -23.92 -50.56
CA ILE A 143 -16.63 -23.98 -49.10
C ILE A 143 -17.73 -24.82 -48.48
N GLY A 144 -18.93 -24.72 -49.03
CA GLY A 144 -20.12 -25.38 -48.57
C GLY A 144 -20.42 -25.11 -47.09
N TRP A 145 -21.49 -25.71 -46.62
CA TRP A 145 -21.91 -25.60 -45.22
C TRP A 145 -20.91 -26.21 -44.22
N VAL A 146 -20.05 -27.13 -44.64
CA VAL A 146 -19.02 -27.78 -43.78
C VAL A 146 -17.93 -26.78 -43.39
N GLY A 147 -17.42 -25.96 -44.33
CA GLY A 147 -16.44 -24.93 -44.07
C GLY A 147 -17.00 -23.83 -43.17
N ALA A 148 -18.25 -23.41 -43.40
CA ALA A 148 -18.93 -22.44 -42.57
C ALA A 148 -19.08 -22.96 -41.10
N ILE A 149 -19.47 -24.22 -40.91
CA ILE A 149 -19.53 -24.86 -39.57
C ILE A 149 -18.16 -24.87 -38.91
N PHE A 150 -17.09 -25.24 -39.64
CA PHE A 150 -15.74 -25.26 -39.11
C PHE A 150 -15.31 -23.88 -38.57
N VAL A 151 -15.55 -22.82 -39.32
CA VAL A 151 -15.26 -21.44 -38.91
C VAL A 151 -16.04 -21.04 -37.64
N VAL A 152 -17.34 -21.39 -37.60
CA VAL A 152 -18.17 -21.15 -36.42
C VAL A 152 -17.64 -21.92 -35.19
N VAL A 153 -17.26 -23.20 -35.38
CA VAL A 153 -16.68 -24.01 -34.28
C VAL A 153 -15.38 -23.41 -33.74
N VAL A 154 -14.47 -22.98 -34.64
CA VAL A 154 -13.21 -22.33 -34.22
C VAL A 154 -13.50 -21.02 -33.47
N MET A 155 -14.44 -20.22 -33.95
CA MET A 155 -14.84 -18.95 -33.36
C MET A 155 -15.44 -19.21 -31.94
N VAL A 156 -16.38 -20.15 -31.81
CA VAL A 156 -17.00 -20.50 -30.52
C VAL A 156 -15.96 -21.07 -29.55
N ALA A 157 -15.10 -21.98 -30.02
CA ALA A 157 -14.01 -22.50 -29.20
C ALA A 157 -13.08 -21.38 -28.71
N GLY A 158 -12.70 -20.46 -29.57
CA GLY A 158 -11.89 -19.28 -29.23
C GLY A 158 -12.57 -18.37 -28.20
N LEU A 159 -13.89 -18.15 -28.34
CA LEU A 159 -14.68 -17.39 -27.36
C LEU A 159 -14.68 -18.09 -25.99
N LEU A 160 -14.96 -19.38 -25.95
CA LEU A 160 -14.99 -20.16 -24.70
C LEU A 160 -13.63 -20.19 -24.00
N VAL A 161 -12.57 -20.43 -24.76
CA VAL A 161 -11.19 -20.43 -24.22
C VAL A 161 -10.80 -19.05 -23.73
N GLY A 162 -11.10 -18.00 -24.50
CA GLY A 162 -10.83 -16.61 -24.12
C GLY A 162 -11.55 -16.20 -22.84
N GLN A 163 -12.85 -16.50 -22.73
CA GLN A 163 -13.64 -16.22 -21.53
C GLN A 163 -13.11 -17.01 -20.32
N LYS A 164 -12.82 -18.31 -20.49
CA LYS A 164 -12.25 -19.15 -19.42
C LYS A 164 -10.91 -18.57 -18.92
N ARG A 165 -10.02 -18.16 -19.81
CA ARG A 165 -8.73 -17.52 -19.45
C ARG A 165 -8.96 -16.19 -18.71
N GLY A 166 -9.89 -15.37 -19.17
CA GLY A 166 -10.27 -14.12 -18.50
C GLY A 166 -10.78 -14.36 -17.08
N ASN A 167 -11.70 -15.32 -16.89
CA ASN A 167 -12.25 -15.68 -15.60
C ASN A 167 -11.18 -16.21 -14.63
N LEU A 168 -10.26 -17.04 -15.11
CA LEU A 168 -9.17 -17.59 -14.28
C LEU A 168 -8.19 -16.49 -13.84
N ARG A 169 -7.89 -15.52 -14.69
CA ARG A 169 -7.05 -14.37 -14.34
C ARG A 169 -7.69 -13.52 -13.27
N GLU A 170 -8.97 -13.23 -13.41
CA GLU A 170 -9.72 -12.45 -12.42
C GLU A 170 -9.78 -13.15 -11.07
N LYS A 171 -10.08 -14.46 -11.06
CA LYS A 171 -10.08 -15.24 -9.82
C LYS A 171 -8.72 -15.19 -9.12
N ARG A 172 -7.62 -15.38 -9.84
CA ARG A 172 -6.26 -15.28 -9.29
C ARG A 172 -5.99 -13.90 -8.70
N TRP A 173 -6.34 -12.85 -9.43
CA TRP A 173 -6.16 -11.49 -8.96
C TRP A 173 -6.96 -11.21 -7.68
N ARG A 174 -8.24 -11.62 -7.62
CA ARG A 174 -9.08 -11.49 -6.41
C ARG A 174 -8.47 -12.23 -5.22
N VAL A 175 -7.98 -13.45 -5.42
CA VAL A 175 -7.32 -14.23 -4.36
C VAL A 175 -6.03 -13.54 -3.88
N GLU A 176 -5.22 -12.99 -4.78
CA GLU A 176 -4.01 -12.26 -4.42
C GLU A 176 -4.33 -10.99 -3.63
N GLN A 177 -5.35 -10.22 -4.05
CA GLN A 177 -5.80 -9.04 -3.33
C GLN A 177 -6.31 -9.39 -1.92
N GLN A 178 -7.17 -10.40 -1.82
CA GLN A 178 -7.68 -10.86 -0.53
C GLN A 178 -6.54 -11.32 0.39
N ALA A 179 -5.56 -12.02 -0.16
CA ALA A 179 -4.39 -12.47 0.62
C ALA A 179 -3.52 -11.28 1.11
N ARG A 180 -3.41 -10.20 0.32
CA ARG A 180 -2.71 -8.96 0.76
C ARG A 180 -3.48 -8.29 1.89
N MET A 181 -4.77 -8.05 1.71
CA MET A 181 -5.63 -7.45 2.73
C MET A 181 -5.59 -8.24 4.05
N ASN A 182 -5.72 -9.57 3.99
CA ASN A 182 -5.64 -10.42 5.18
C ASN A 182 -4.28 -10.34 5.88
N ARG A 183 -3.17 -10.20 5.13
CA ARG A 183 -1.83 -10.04 5.71
C ARG A 183 -1.68 -8.70 6.43
N GLU A 184 -2.18 -7.61 5.85
CA GLU A 184 -2.16 -6.28 6.46
C GLU A 184 -3.01 -6.24 7.73
N GLU A 185 -4.22 -6.81 7.67
CA GLU A 185 -5.10 -6.93 8.84
C GLU A 185 -4.46 -7.76 9.96
N MET A 186 -3.82 -8.89 9.61
CA MET A 186 -3.14 -9.72 10.60
C MET A 186 -1.95 -9.01 11.24
N ARG A 187 -1.17 -8.24 10.47
CA ARG A 187 -0.08 -7.41 11.01
C ARG A 187 -0.61 -6.37 11.98
N ALA A 188 -1.70 -5.68 11.61
CA ALA A 188 -2.33 -4.70 12.48
C ALA A 188 -2.88 -5.33 13.77
N LYS A 189 -3.46 -6.53 13.71
CA LYS A 189 -3.92 -7.28 14.91
C LYS A 189 -2.76 -7.68 15.81
N VAL A 190 -1.67 -8.18 15.27
CA VAL A 190 -0.48 -8.57 16.04
C VAL A 190 0.12 -7.35 16.75
N GLU A 191 0.20 -6.22 16.05
CA GLU A 191 0.74 -5.00 16.66
C GLU A 191 -0.14 -4.47 17.79
N ARG A 192 -1.48 -4.45 17.60
CA ARG A 192 -2.43 -4.11 18.67
C ARG A 192 -2.31 -5.05 19.88
N ALA A 193 -2.25 -6.36 19.65
CA ALA A 193 -2.11 -7.33 20.72
C ALA A 193 -0.81 -7.15 21.50
N ARG A 194 0.31 -6.82 20.83
CA ARG A 194 1.58 -6.50 21.49
C ARG A 194 1.48 -5.23 22.33
N GLN A 195 0.74 -4.26 21.86
CA GLN A 195 0.54 -3.00 22.58
C GLN A 195 -0.33 -3.22 23.83
N GLU A 196 -1.45 -3.92 23.68
CA GLU A 196 -2.32 -4.32 24.80
C GLU A 196 -1.56 -5.12 25.86
N GLU A 197 -0.70 -6.05 25.43
CA GLU A 197 0.14 -6.84 26.36
C GLU A 197 1.14 -5.97 27.13
N ARG A 198 1.82 -5.02 26.44
CA ARG A 198 2.70 -4.06 27.10
C ARG A 198 1.98 -3.20 28.14
N GLU A 199 0.78 -2.71 27.79
CA GLU A 199 -0.05 -1.94 28.72
C GLU A 199 -0.48 -2.75 29.94
N ASN A 200 -0.85 -4.01 29.73
CA ASN A 200 -1.25 -4.90 30.82
C ASN A 200 -0.06 -5.21 31.76
N ILE A 201 1.11 -5.53 31.18
CA ILE A 201 2.34 -5.76 31.95
C ILE A 201 2.72 -4.51 32.77
N ALA A 202 2.65 -3.33 32.16
CA ALA A 202 2.94 -2.08 32.85
C ALA A 202 1.97 -1.83 34.02
N ARG A 203 0.67 -2.14 33.84
CA ARG A 203 -0.35 -2.00 34.85
C ARG A 203 -0.13 -2.99 36.03
N ASP A 204 0.11 -4.27 35.72
CA ASP A 204 0.36 -5.30 36.72
C ASP A 204 1.64 -5.02 37.52
N MET A 205 2.70 -4.54 36.84
CA MET A 205 3.93 -4.10 37.52
C MET A 205 3.69 -2.92 38.46
N HIS A 206 2.91 -1.91 37.96
CA HIS A 206 2.59 -0.75 38.80
C HIS A 206 1.87 -1.17 40.07
N ASP A 207 0.82 -1.96 39.96
CA ASP A 207 0.00 -2.36 41.11
C ASP A 207 0.80 -3.19 42.10
N THR A 208 1.62 -4.13 41.60
CA THR A 208 2.44 -5.00 42.46
C THR A 208 3.56 -4.22 43.17
N LEU A 209 4.33 -3.40 42.42
CA LEU A 209 5.47 -2.66 42.96
C LEU A 209 5.01 -1.53 43.89
N SER A 210 3.99 -0.76 43.47
CA SER A 210 3.44 0.32 44.30
C SER A 210 2.88 -0.19 45.63
N HIS A 211 2.19 -1.34 45.60
CA HIS A 211 1.68 -1.96 46.81
C HIS A 211 2.82 -2.40 47.74
N ARG A 212 3.83 -3.11 47.22
CA ARG A 212 4.98 -3.58 48.03
C ARG A 212 5.79 -2.45 48.61
N LEU A 213 6.10 -1.40 47.84
CA LEU A 213 6.83 -0.23 48.30
C LEU A 213 6.04 0.56 49.34
N SER A 214 4.72 0.67 49.20
CA SER A 214 3.86 1.29 50.19
C SER A 214 3.88 0.54 51.54
N LEU A 215 3.89 -0.81 51.52
CA LEU A 215 4.03 -1.62 52.73
C LEU A 215 5.39 -1.39 53.38
N VAL A 216 6.49 -1.32 52.61
CA VAL A 216 7.83 -1.01 53.13
C VAL A 216 7.83 0.36 53.80
N ALA A 217 7.24 1.38 53.17
CA ALA A 217 7.14 2.73 53.72
C ALA A 217 6.33 2.78 55.04
N ILE A 218 5.22 2.00 55.11
CA ILE A 218 4.40 1.91 56.35
C ILE A 218 5.19 1.25 57.46
N HIS A 219 5.84 0.12 57.18
CA HIS A 219 6.64 -0.57 58.20
C HIS A 219 7.83 0.25 58.69
N ALA A 220 8.55 0.89 57.78
CA ALA A 220 9.64 1.81 58.11
C ALA A 220 9.13 3.03 58.91
N GLY A 221 7.94 3.55 58.57
CA GLY A 221 7.26 4.60 59.32
C GLY A 221 6.95 4.21 60.75
N ALA A 222 6.46 2.98 60.97
CA ALA A 222 6.18 2.46 62.32
C ALA A 222 7.45 2.31 63.20
N LEU A 223 8.58 1.98 62.53
CA LEU A 223 9.87 1.86 63.24
C LEU A 223 10.56 3.21 63.53
N SER A 224 10.19 4.27 62.82
CA SER A 224 10.79 5.61 62.94
C SER A 224 10.24 6.44 64.13
N TYR A 225 9.27 5.91 64.87
CA TYR A 225 8.79 6.57 66.06
C TYR A 225 9.75 6.34 67.28
N PRO A 226 10.13 7.41 67.97
CA PRO A 226 11.00 7.29 69.13
C PRO A 226 10.41 6.36 70.19
N ARG A 227 11.19 5.37 70.63
CA ARG A 227 10.84 4.46 71.80
C ARG A 227 11.97 4.47 72.75
N GLU A 228 11.65 4.39 74.09
CA GLU A 228 12.64 4.26 75.17
C GLU A 228 13.51 3.02 74.92
N GLY A 229 14.84 3.21 74.86
CA GLY A 229 15.82 2.11 74.72
C GLY A 229 16.20 1.75 73.28
N VAL A 230 15.68 2.45 72.21
CA VAL A 230 16.10 2.26 70.82
C VAL A 230 17.12 3.34 70.49
N PRO A 231 18.34 2.99 69.95
CA PRO A 231 19.32 3.97 69.49
C PRO A 231 18.78 4.89 68.42
N ASP A 232 19.14 6.18 68.42
CA ASP A 232 18.72 7.16 67.47
C ASP A 232 19.11 6.76 66.02
N GLU A 233 20.22 6.04 65.81
CA GLU A 233 20.64 5.50 64.55
C GLU A 233 19.59 4.59 63.82
N PHE A 234 18.85 3.79 64.70
CA PHE A 234 17.79 2.92 64.15
C PHE A 234 16.57 3.71 63.68
N THR A 235 16.24 4.76 64.41
CA THR A 235 15.13 5.66 64.05
C THR A 235 15.44 6.43 62.83
N ASP A 236 16.68 6.87 62.62
CA ASP A 236 17.14 7.57 61.42
C ASP A 236 17.24 6.64 60.19
N ALA A 237 17.71 5.40 60.40
CA ALA A 237 17.72 4.39 59.32
C ALA A 237 16.30 4.06 58.86
N ALA A 238 15.33 3.88 59.76
CA ALA A 238 13.94 3.65 59.42
C ALA A 238 13.31 4.85 58.68
N ARG A 239 13.67 6.08 59.03
CA ARG A 239 13.23 7.30 58.35
C ARG A 239 13.79 7.37 56.92
N THR A 240 15.06 7.01 56.74
CA THR A 240 15.69 6.92 55.44
C THR A 240 15.01 5.89 54.53
N ILE A 241 14.76 4.66 55.03
CA ILE A 241 14.07 3.60 54.28
C ILE A 241 12.66 4.07 53.86
N ARG A 242 11.92 4.76 54.71
CA ARG A 242 10.61 5.31 54.38
C ARG A 242 10.69 6.31 53.24
N THR A 243 11.66 7.23 53.33
CA THR A 243 11.84 8.26 52.28
C THR A 243 12.25 7.66 50.97
N GLU A 244 13.16 6.71 50.96
CA GLU A 244 13.59 6.01 49.74
C GLU A 244 12.46 5.18 49.10
N ALA A 245 11.65 4.49 49.92
CA ALA A 245 10.49 3.76 49.40
C ALA A 245 9.43 4.69 48.79
N GLN A 246 9.20 5.88 49.39
CA GLN A 246 8.30 6.88 48.82
C GLN A 246 8.83 7.47 47.53
N ASN A 247 10.12 7.76 47.43
CA ASN A 247 10.78 8.24 46.23
C ASN A 247 10.68 7.20 45.11
N ALA A 248 10.93 5.93 45.39
CA ALA A 248 10.83 4.83 44.43
C ALA A 248 9.40 4.66 43.87
N VAL A 249 8.37 4.86 44.67
CA VAL A 249 6.96 4.87 44.20
C VAL A 249 6.73 6.02 43.21
N GLU A 250 7.24 7.22 43.51
CA GLU A 250 7.06 8.40 42.67
C GLU A 250 7.85 8.26 41.35
N ASP A 251 9.08 7.75 41.41
CA ASP A 251 9.90 7.45 40.22
C ASP A 251 9.22 6.41 39.31
N LEU A 252 8.68 5.34 39.91
CA LEU A 252 7.93 4.31 39.20
C LEU A 252 6.69 4.89 38.52
N ARG A 253 5.93 5.74 39.20
CA ARG A 253 4.77 6.44 38.61
C ARG A 253 5.18 7.32 37.43
N THR A 254 6.31 8.01 37.55
CA THR A 254 6.84 8.89 36.49
C THR A 254 7.23 8.09 35.25
N VAL A 255 7.92 6.96 35.42
CA VAL A 255 8.32 6.08 34.30
C VAL A 255 7.09 5.45 33.62
N LEU A 256 6.11 5.01 34.43
CA LEU A 256 4.90 4.39 33.89
C LEU A 256 3.95 5.39 33.24
N SER A 257 3.87 6.63 33.76
CA SER A 257 3.12 7.70 33.07
C SER A 257 3.76 8.06 31.75
N ALA A 258 5.09 8.14 31.69
CA ALA A 258 5.79 8.37 30.39
C ALA A 258 5.55 7.24 29.37
N LEU A 259 5.52 5.98 29.81
CA LEU A 259 5.16 4.84 28.96
C LEU A 259 3.68 4.83 28.53
N ARG A 260 2.78 5.39 29.34
CA ARG A 260 1.36 5.52 29.04
C ARG A 260 1.05 6.72 28.17
N GLU A 261 1.73 7.84 28.41
CA GLU A 261 1.58 9.09 27.65
C GLU A 261 2.03 8.92 26.18
N ASP A 262 3.06 8.09 25.89
CA ASP A 262 3.41 7.70 24.51
C ASP A 262 2.27 6.95 23.77
N LEU A 263 1.22 6.51 24.48
CA LEU A 263 0.14 5.67 23.95
C LEU A 263 -1.24 6.34 23.90
N SER A 264 -1.45 7.46 24.60
CA SER A 264 -2.78 8.04 24.80
C SER A 264 -2.92 9.52 24.41
N GLU A 265 -1.86 10.17 23.96
CA GLU A 265 -1.98 11.57 23.55
C GLU A 265 -2.66 11.66 22.18
N ASP A 266 -3.87 12.24 22.15
CA ASP A 266 -4.47 12.75 20.92
C ASP A 266 -3.57 13.91 20.42
N PRO A 267 -2.90 13.78 19.26
CA PRO A 267 -2.01 14.81 18.72
C PRO A 267 -2.72 16.11 18.36
N ARG A 268 -4.02 16.19 18.64
CA ARG A 268 -4.89 17.33 18.36
C ARG A 268 -5.04 18.30 19.52
N THR A 269 -4.50 17.96 20.72
CA THR A 269 -4.53 18.89 21.88
C THR A 269 -3.63 20.09 21.57
N THR A 270 -4.21 21.27 21.48
CA THR A 270 -3.51 22.49 21.12
C THR A 270 -2.75 23.07 22.32
N LEU A 271 -1.79 23.99 22.07
CA LEU A 271 -1.10 24.72 23.14
C LEU A 271 -2.10 25.46 24.02
N GLU A 272 -3.14 26.03 23.43
CA GLU A 272 -4.21 26.75 24.10
C GLU A 272 -4.98 25.87 25.09
N GLU A 273 -5.27 24.62 24.71
CA GLU A 273 -5.96 23.66 25.59
C GLU A 273 -5.10 23.24 26.79
N LEU A 274 -3.78 23.03 26.58
CA LEU A 274 -2.85 22.75 27.67
C LEU A 274 -2.77 23.92 28.66
N VAL A 275 -2.69 25.13 28.15
CA VAL A 275 -2.66 26.35 28.96
C VAL A 275 -3.98 26.58 29.69
N ALA A 276 -5.13 26.31 29.03
CA ALA A 276 -6.44 26.39 29.64
C ALA A 276 -6.57 25.41 30.83
N ALA A 277 -6.19 24.16 30.60
CA ALA A 277 -6.20 23.13 31.68
C ALA A 277 -5.28 23.53 32.87
N ALA A 278 -4.10 24.09 32.58
CA ALA A 278 -3.21 24.54 33.65
C ALA A 278 -3.79 25.72 34.44
N ARG A 279 -4.48 26.66 33.76
CA ARG A 279 -5.18 27.77 34.44
C ARG A 279 -6.36 27.31 35.26
N GLU A 280 -7.14 26.35 34.80
CA GLU A 280 -8.22 25.70 35.56
C GLU A 280 -7.69 24.99 36.81
N ALA A 281 -6.46 24.41 36.75
CA ALA A 281 -5.78 23.82 37.86
C ALA A 281 -5.16 24.87 38.82
N GLY A 282 -5.39 26.16 38.61
CA GLY A 282 -4.94 27.27 39.49
C GLY A 282 -3.55 27.83 39.15
N ALA A 283 -2.95 27.50 38.01
CA ALA A 283 -1.67 28.08 37.59
C ALA A 283 -1.87 29.42 36.89
N GLU A 284 -1.04 30.42 37.23
CA GLU A 284 -0.99 31.69 36.49
C GLU A 284 -0.05 31.55 35.29
N VAL A 285 -0.63 31.35 34.07
CA VAL A 285 0.13 31.11 32.86
C VAL A 285 -0.11 32.23 31.87
N THR A 286 0.96 32.86 31.39
CA THR A 286 0.93 33.88 30.32
C THR A 286 1.61 33.34 29.05
N VAL A 287 0.93 33.40 27.89
CA VAL A 287 1.51 33.07 26.59
C VAL A 287 1.74 34.34 25.79
N THR A 288 2.94 34.49 25.25
CA THR A 288 3.34 35.58 24.39
C THR A 288 3.88 35.06 23.07
N TYR A 289 3.37 35.59 21.96
CA TYR A 289 3.86 35.31 20.62
C TYR A 289 4.78 36.49 20.20
N ALA A 290 6.04 36.17 19.86
CA ALA A 290 7.06 37.12 19.52
C ALA A 290 7.66 36.84 18.12
N ASP A 291 8.36 37.81 17.54
CA ASP A 291 9.11 37.68 16.29
C ASP A 291 8.27 37.12 15.10
N GLY A 292 7.00 37.58 15.00
CA GLY A 292 6.10 37.22 13.91
C GLY A 292 5.30 35.91 14.11
N ALA A 293 5.52 35.22 15.23
CA ALA A 293 4.76 34.03 15.56
C ALA A 293 3.28 34.33 15.81
N SER A 294 2.40 33.43 15.43
CA SER A 294 0.96 33.44 15.70
C SER A 294 0.50 32.10 16.25
N PRO A 295 -0.71 31.99 16.81
CA PRO A 295 -1.24 30.68 17.26
C PRO A 295 -1.22 29.62 16.15
N ASP A 296 -1.32 30.00 14.89
CA ASP A 296 -1.35 29.09 13.75
C ASP A 296 0.04 28.50 13.40
N VAL A 297 1.13 29.00 14.01
CA VAL A 297 2.50 28.54 13.74
C VAL A 297 2.65 27.01 13.93
N PHE A 298 1.89 26.43 14.84
CA PHE A 298 1.93 25.01 15.12
C PHE A 298 1.24 24.15 14.06
N THR A 299 0.28 24.69 13.30
CA THR A 299 -0.44 23.95 12.25
C THR A 299 0.44 23.62 11.05
N GLY A 300 1.51 24.40 10.82
CA GLY A 300 2.51 24.18 9.78
C GLY A 300 3.60 23.17 10.12
N LEU A 301 3.67 22.74 11.37
CA LEU A 301 4.69 21.79 11.83
C LEU A 301 4.36 20.34 11.43
N SER A 302 5.40 19.51 11.26
CA SER A 302 5.21 18.06 11.14
C SER A 302 4.57 17.49 12.41
N THR A 303 3.85 16.38 12.30
CA THR A 303 3.21 15.69 13.44
C THR A 303 4.23 15.41 14.55
N MET A 304 5.45 15.00 14.19
CA MET A 304 6.53 14.76 15.17
C MET A 304 6.93 16.04 15.90
N ALA A 305 7.01 17.18 15.22
CA ALA A 305 7.34 18.46 15.84
C ALA A 305 6.20 18.98 16.75
N GLN A 306 4.93 18.78 16.33
CA GLN A 306 3.77 19.08 17.16
C GLN A 306 3.79 18.29 18.47
N HIS A 307 4.06 16.99 18.43
CA HIS A 307 4.23 16.14 19.63
C HIS A 307 5.37 16.62 20.53
N ALA A 308 6.53 16.97 19.95
CA ALA A 308 7.67 17.47 20.74
C ALA A 308 7.34 18.76 21.48
N VAL A 309 6.63 19.67 20.82
CA VAL A 309 6.16 20.94 21.41
C VAL A 309 5.18 20.67 22.54
N HIS A 310 4.16 19.86 22.29
CA HIS A 310 3.16 19.49 23.29
C HIS A 310 3.80 18.94 24.54
N ARG A 311 4.71 17.95 24.38
CA ARG A 311 5.43 17.31 25.48
C ARG A 311 6.33 18.28 26.25
N ALA A 312 7.04 19.18 25.55
CA ALA A 312 7.90 20.18 26.19
C ALA A 312 7.08 21.15 27.07
N VAL A 313 5.92 21.59 26.57
CA VAL A 313 5.04 22.50 27.33
C VAL A 313 4.42 21.78 28.53
N GLN A 314 3.91 20.59 28.36
CA GLN A 314 3.31 19.78 29.42
C GLN A 314 4.30 19.50 30.54
N GLU A 315 5.52 19.06 30.22
CA GLU A 315 6.59 18.86 31.18
C GLU A 315 6.99 20.15 31.89
N GLY A 316 7.10 21.26 31.17
CA GLY A 316 7.39 22.56 31.70
C GLY A 316 6.33 23.04 32.73
N LEU A 317 5.04 22.87 32.39
CA LEU A 317 3.92 23.19 33.34
C LEU A 317 3.92 22.30 34.56
N THR A 318 4.21 21.02 34.37
CA THR A 318 4.33 20.03 35.49
C THR A 318 5.49 20.41 36.40
N ASN A 319 6.65 20.76 35.83
CA ASN A 319 7.82 21.18 36.62
C ASN A 319 7.59 22.49 37.36
N ALA A 320 6.91 23.48 36.73
CA ALA A 320 6.51 24.69 37.43
C ALA A 320 5.62 24.40 38.64
N ARG A 321 4.64 23.52 38.49
CA ARG A 321 3.76 23.11 39.61
C ARG A 321 4.52 22.40 40.73
N LYS A 322 5.47 21.50 40.40
CA LYS A 322 6.25 20.73 41.39
C LYS A 322 7.32 21.58 42.10
N HIS A 323 7.97 22.48 41.41
CA HIS A 323 9.17 23.16 41.90
C HIS A 323 9.01 24.66 42.13
N ALA A 324 7.93 25.27 41.63
CA ALA A 324 7.62 26.71 41.78
C ALA A 324 6.12 26.96 41.96
N ALA A 325 5.49 26.17 42.84
CA ALA A 325 4.06 26.26 43.08
C ALA A 325 3.65 27.70 43.49
N GLY A 326 2.59 28.22 42.83
CA GLY A 326 2.08 29.57 43.10
C GLY A 326 2.88 30.69 42.42
N GLN A 327 3.91 30.37 41.63
CA GLN A 327 4.64 31.37 40.84
C GLN A 327 4.09 31.45 39.39
N PRO A 328 4.08 32.64 38.79
CA PRO A 328 3.61 32.79 37.41
C PRO A 328 4.55 32.08 36.42
N VAL A 329 3.96 31.47 35.39
CA VAL A 329 4.67 30.82 34.29
C VAL A 329 4.51 31.67 33.05
N SER A 330 5.60 32.04 32.39
CA SER A 330 5.58 32.70 31.09
C SER A 330 6.04 31.74 30.00
N ILE A 331 5.25 31.61 28.92
CA ILE A 331 5.56 30.84 27.72
C ILE A 331 5.74 31.84 26.58
N THR A 332 6.91 31.86 25.95
CA THR A 332 7.17 32.71 24.79
C THR A 332 7.38 31.83 23.57
N VAL A 333 6.55 32.02 22.53
CA VAL A 333 6.64 31.35 21.24
C VAL A 333 7.27 32.31 20.24
N ARG A 334 8.26 31.87 19.49
CA ARG A 334 8.95 32.65 18.45
C ARG A 334 9.02 31.88 17.16
N GLU A 335 8.97 32.59 16.03
CA GLU A 335 9.22 32.02 14.71
C GLU A 335 10.35 32.80 14.04
N VAL A 336 11.48 32.14 13.82
CA VAL A 336 12.65 32.76 13.19
C VAL A 336 13.14 31.84 12.06
N ALA A 337 13.16 32.39 10.85
CA ALA A 337 13.65 31.66 9.66
C ALA A 337 12.98 30.30 9.41
N GLY A 338 11.70 30.13 9.78
CA GLY A 338 10.95 28.87 9.62
C GLY A 338 11.19 27.86 10.75
N GLU A 339 11.93 28.23 11.78
CA GLU A 339 12.10 27.44 13.00
C GLU A 339 11.19 27.99 14.11
N VAL A 340 10.49 27.09 14.79
CA VAL A 340 9.64 27.45 15.93
C VAL A 340 10.38 27.16 17.24
N GLY A 341 10.59 28.21 18.03
CA GLY A 341 11.20 28.15 19.34
C GLY A 341 10.17 28.40 20.44
N ILE A 342 10.23 27.61 21.52
CA ILE A 342 9.43 27.80 22.71
C ILE A 342 10.33 27.99 23.92
N GLU A 343 10.11 29.05 24.64
CA GLU A 343 10.82 29.38 25.88
C GLU A 343 9.82 29.41 27.03
N MET A 344 10.08 28.65 28.09
CA MET A 344 9.28 28.69 29.32
C MET A 344 10.12 29.22 30.46
N ARG A 345 9.58 30.19 31.22
CA ARG A 345 10.22 30.78 32.38
C ARG A 345 9.26 30.83 33.55
N ASN A 346 9.78 30.51 34.73
CA ASN A 346 9.11 30.71 36.01
C ASN A 346 10.11 31.19 37.07
N PRO A 347 9.76 32.11 37.96
CA PRO A 347 10.61 32.51 39.06
C PRO A 347 10.90 31.33 40.00
N LEU A 348 12.08 31.29 40.58
CA LEU A 348 12.39 30.34 41.66
C LEU A 348 11.59 30.69 42.91
N SER A 349 11.01 29.71 43.59
CA SER A 349 10.35 29.93 44.89
C SER A 349 11.38 30.46 45.89
N ALA A 350 11.02 31.52 46.63
CA ALA A 350 11.88 32.19 47.60
C ALA A 350 12.41 31.23 48.67
N ALA A 351 11.72 30.13 48.96
CA ALA A 351 12.15 29.11 49.91
C ALA A 351 13.42 28.31 49.48
N LYS A 352 13.74 28.25 48.18
CA LYS A 352 14.96 27.61 47.68
C LYS A 352 16.10 28.57 47.34
N ALA A 353 15.84 29.87 47.34
CA ALA A 353 16.88 30.88 47.09
C ALA A 353 17.80 31.08 48.34
N GLY A 354 17.32 30.80 49.52
CA GLY A 354 18.08 30.94 50.76
C GLY A 354 19.15 29.85 51.00
N ASP A 355 19.00 28.68 50.40
CA ASP A 355 19.88 27.55 50.61
C ASP A 355 21.13 27.51 49.71
N ARG A 356 21.17 28.37 48.68
CA ARG A 356 22.33 28.52 47.75
C ARG A 356 23.22 29.74 48.04
N ALA A 357 22.84 30.59 48.97
CA ALA A 357 23.66 31.75 49.36
C ALA A 357 24.56 31.50 50.58
N GLY A 358 24.58 30.26 51.09
CA GLY A 358 25.34 29.85 52.28
C GLY A 358 26.32 28.71 52.07
N ALA A 359 26.76 28.41 50.81
CA ALA A 359 27.81 27.42 50.54
C ALA A 359 28.96 28.05 49.75
#